data_74f2a6ee84d01364e203ce297624e860
#
_entry.id   74f2a6ee84d01364e203ce297624e860
#
_cell.length_a   1.000
_cell.length_b   1.000
_cell.length_c   1.000
_cell.angle_alpha   90.00
_cell.angle_beta   90.00
_cell.angle_gamma   90.00
#
_symmetry.space_group_name_H-M   'P 1'
#
loop_
_entity.id
_entity.type
_entity.pdbx_description
1 polymer ?
#
loop_
_entity_poly.entity_id
_entity_poly.type
_entity_poly.pdbx_seq_one_letter_code
_entity_poly.pdbx_strand_id
1 'polypeptide(L)'
;MSKSEIKLAQANVLTQARYNFTVVEKRAVYYIIKEVRRQFIEVPGGQRDLFNDLVIKIKTADLQGPDIGTELREVYLSLKNLRRKSIWIEDQEKVLEVGYINYFEHLKREPNLEVQVSHKILPFLVELAEQFTTYSLTVAISLKAKYSQRFYEYCSQFKSTGFLYISISDLRGKMLLEKKYSRYAQIKMYVIDVAHKELKSLYEAGNCDLYFNYSEDKSGRTVNGLKIVIISKERQPEPLKIDDLVYYIRTWLTTWLNAANKPKNKAWIDKVIKHLQKNPDQLPKLYDRLVRMQEKETAASYAAFARYIIEEDYLQE
;
A
#
# COMPACT_ATOMS: atom_id res chain seq x y z
N MET A 1 -30.93 -7.26 0.09
CA MET A 1 -29.82 -7.92 -0.66
C MET A 1 -28.55 -7.10 -0.43
N SER A 2 -27.60 -7.63 0.33
CA SER A 2 -26.29 -7.01 0.50
C SER A 2 -25.60 -7.00 -0.86
N LYS A 3 -25.29 -5.82 -1.43
CA LYS A 3 -24.42 -5.73 -2.60
C LYS A 3 -23.10 -6.35 -2.20
N SER A 4 -22.67 -7.42 -2.86
CA SER A 4 -21.36 -8.00 -2.65
C SER A 4 -20.32 -6.90 -2.81
N GLU A 5 -19.48 -6.72 -1.82
CA GLU A 5 -18.41 -5.73 -1.83
C GLU A 5 -17.42 -6.04 -2.97
N ILE A 6 -17.21 -5.09 -3.87
CA ILE A 6 -16.25 -5.26 -4.96
C ILE A 6 -14.86 -5.03 -4.38
N LYS A 7 -14.07 -6.10 -4.30
CA LYS A 7 -12.64 -6.01 -3.93
C LYS A 7 -11.79 -5.82 -5.18
N LEU A 8 -10.95 -4.80 -5.15
CA LEU A 8 -9.88 -4.60 -6.13
C LEU A 8 -8.62 -5.32 -5.66
N ALA A 9 -7.81 -5.77 -6.59
CA ALA A 9 -6.45 -6.21 -6.32
C ALA A 9 -5.50 -5.65 -7.36
N GLN A 10 -4.34 -5.22 -6.93
CA GLN A 10 -3.26 -4.72 -7.77
C GLN A 10 -1.92 -5.24 -7.25
N ALA A 11 -0.95 -5.41 -8.15
CA ALA A 11 0.40 -5.82 -7.73
C ALA A 11 0.99 -4.84 -6.70
N ASN A 12 1.74 -5.37 -5.74
CA ASN A 12 2.38 -4.53 -4.70
C ASN A 12 3.34 -3.50 -5.31
N VAL A 13 3.95 -3.80 -6.45
CA VAL A 13 4.80 -2.84 -7.17
C VAL A 13 4.03 -1.57 -7.57
N LEU A 14 2.73 -1.67 -7.91
CA LEU A 14 1.88 -0.51 -8.18
C LEU A 14 1.54 0.26 -6.90
N THR A 15 1.24 -0.46 -5.81
CA THR A 15 1.00 0.15 -4.51
C THR A 15 2.24 0.91 -4.02
N GLN A 16 3.43 0.38 -4.25
CA GLN A 16 4.70 0.98 -3.83
C GLN A 16 5.27 2.01 -4.83
N ALA A 17 4.73 2.08 -6.05
CA ALA A 17 5.22 2.97 -7.10
C ALA A 17 5.18 4.46 -6.70
N ARG A 18 6.07 5.23 -7.28
CA ARG A 18 6.14 6.69 -7.10
C ARG A 18 5.15 7.37 -8.04
N TYR A 19 4.09 7.95 -7.51
CA TYR A 19 3.15 8.73 -8.30
C TYR A 19 2.44 9.83 -7.49
N ASN A 20 1.92 10.80 -8.21
CA ASN A 20 1.10 11.87 -7.65
C ASN A 20 -0.15 12.03 -8.52
N PHE A 21 -1.19 11.26 -8.19
CA PHE A 21 -2.49 11.39 -8.82
C PHE A 21 -3.36 12.42 -8.10
N THR A 22 -4.23 13.07 -8.86
CA THR A 22 -5.42 13.72 -8.29
C THR A 22 -6.42 12.64 -7.86
N VAL A 23 -7.42 13.02 -7.08
CA VAL A 23 -8.49 12.09 -6.65
C VAL A 23 -9.21 11.48 -7.86
N VAL A 24 -9.51 12.30 -8.88
CA VAL A 24 -10.20 11.85 -10.09
C VAL A 24 -9.32 10.93 -10.95
N GLU A 25 -8.04 11.25 -11.12
CA GLU A 25 -7.09 10.36 -11.81
C GLU A 25 -6.98 9.01 -11.11
N LYS A 26 -6.90 9.01 -9.78
CA LYS A 26 -6.81 7.75 -9.02
C LYS A 26 -8.11 6.95 -9.08
N ARG A 27 -9.24 7.63 -9.05
CA ARG A 27 -10.57 7.02 -9.29
C ARG A 27 -10.63 6.33 -10.66
N ALA A 28 -10.11 6.99 -11.70
CA ALA A 28 -10.01 6.37 -13.04
C ALA A 28 -9.16 5.09 -13.00
N VAL A 29 -8.02 5.09 -12.31
CA VAL A 29 -7.18 3.90 -12.14
C VAL A 29 -7.95 2.78 -11.43
N TYR A 30 -8.72 3.06 -10.39
CA TYR A 30 -9.53 2.06 -9.70
C TYR A 30 -10.58 1.41 -10.62
N TYR A 31 -11.27 2.22 -11.43
CA TYR A 31 -12.23 1.68 -12.40
C TYR A 31 -11.55 0.91 -13.55
N ILE A 32 -10.36 1.35 -13.98
CA ILE A 32 -9.54 0.58 -14.93
C ILE A 32 -9.22 -0.79 -14.36
N ILE A 33 -8.70 -0.87 -13.12
CA ILE A 33 -8.40 -2.14 -12.44
C ILE A 33 -9.66 -3.01 -12.38
N LYS A 34 -10.80 -2.45 -11.95
CA LYS A 34 -12.06 -3.18 -11.85
C LYS A 34 -12.47 -3.79 -13.20
N GLU A 35 -12.49 -2.99 -14.27
CA GLU A 35 -12.95 -3.45 -15.58
C GLU A 35 -11.96 -4.42 -16.24
N VAL A 36 -10.66 -4.18 -16.08
CA VAL A 36 -9.61 -5.11 -16.53
C VAL A 36 -9.80 -6.47 -15.86
N ARG A 37 -9.94 -6.50 -14.52
CA ARG A 37 -10.15 -7.75 -13.77
C ARG A 37 -11.44 -8.45 -14.20
N ARG A 38 -12.54 -7.71 -14.33
CA ARG A 38 -13.81 -8.27 -14.81
C ARG A 38 -13.63 -8.97 -16.17
N GLN A 39 -12.97 -8.34 -17.12
CA GLN A 39 -12.76 -8.91 -18.45
C GLN A 39 -11.79 -10.10 -18.44
N PHE A 40 -10.78 -10.10 -17.58
CA PHE A 40 -9.83 -11.21 -17.50
C PHE A 40 -10.37 -12.44 -16.78
N ILE A 41 -11.16 -12.23 -15.71
CA ILE A 41 -11.64 -13.31 -14.84
C ILE A 41 -13.01 -13.82 -15.32
N GLU A 42 -13.94 -12.89 -15.66
CA GLU A 42 -15.33 -13.21 -15.95
C GLU A 42 -15.59 -13.51 -17.44
N VAL A 43 -14.78 -12.92 -18.33
CA VAL A 43 -14.96 -13.07 -19.79
C VAL A 43 -13.65 -13.58 -20.42
N PRO A 44 -13.48 -14.89 -20.59
CA PRO A 44 -12.31 -15.43 -21.27
C PRO A 44 -12.18 -14.85 -22.70
N GLY A 45 -11.03 -14.25 -23.01
CA GLY A 45 -10.77 -13.68 -24.33
C GLY A 45 -11.29 -12.26 -24.55
N GLY A 46 -11.47 -11.46 -23.49
CA GLY A 46 -11.96 -10.07 -23.56
C GLY A 46 -11.44 -9.27 -24.75
N GLN A 47 -12.20 -8.26 -25.18
CA GLN A 47 -11.96 -7.48 -26.38
C GLN A 47 -10.54 -6.89 -26.41
N ARG A 48 -9.71 -7.37 -27.33
CA ARG A 48 -8.36 -6.92 -27.58
C ARG A 48 -8.26 -6.31 -28.96
N ASP A 49 -7.38 -5.34 -29.12
CA ASP A 49 -7.06 -4.80 -30.44
C ASP A 49 -6.01 -5.65 -31.18
N LEU A 50 -5.60 -5.20 -32.37
CA LEU A 50 -4.59 -5.85 -33.22
C LEU A 50 -3.21 -5.98 -32.52
N PHE A 51 -2.93 -5.16 -31.53
CA PHE A 51 -1.69 -5.17 -30.75
C PHE A 51 -1.81 -5.93 -29.44
N ASN A 52 -2.94 -6.60 -29.22
CA ASN A 52 -3.24 -7.34 -28.00
C ASN A 52 -3.48 -6.47 -26.76
N ASP A 53 -3.66 -5.16 -26.96
CA ASP A 53 -4.04 -4.21 -25.91
C ASP A 53 -5.52 -4.37 -25.57
N LEU A 54 -5.88 -4.11 -24.32
CA LEU A 54 -7.24 -4.27 -23.84
C LEU A 54 -8.05 -2.98 -23.98
N VAL A 55 -9.21 -3.05 -24.61
CA VAL A 55 -10.18 -1.95 -24.66
C VAL A 55 -11.28 -2.21 -23.64
N ILE A 56 -11.45 -1.27 -22.72
CA ILE A 56 -12.45 -1.34 -21.64
C ILE A 56 -13.44 -0.18 -21.77
N LYS A 57 -14.68 -0.42 -21.32
CA LYS A 57 -15.75 0.59 -21.25
C LYS A 57 -16.02 0.97 -19.81
N ILE A 58 -15.95 2.25 -19.49
CA ILE A 58 -16.21 2.80 -18.17
C ILE A 58 -17.32 3.83 -18.26
N LYS A 59 -18.30 3.75 -17.35
CA LYS A 59 -19.35 4.77 -17.27
C LYS A 59 -18.77 6.12 -16.87
N THR A 60 -19.13 7.18 -17.55
CA THR A 60 -18.70 8.53 -17.21
C THR A 60 -19.13 8.93 -15.79
N ALA A 61 -20.33 8.52 -15.38
CA ALA A 61 -20.85 8.73 -14.02
C ALA A 61 -19.97 8.09 -12.93
N ASP A 62 -19.40 6.91 -13.21
CA ASP A 62 -18.50 6.22 -12.29
C ASP A 62 -17.21 7.03 -12.06
N LEU A 63 -16.70 7.66 -13.11
CA LEU A 63 -15.49 8.51 -13.05
C LEU A 63 -15.76 9.85 -12.36
N GLN A 64 -16.95 10.41 -12.51
CA GLN A 64 -17.36 11.62 -11.79
C GLN A 64 -17.44 11.33 -10.27
N GLY A 65 -17.82 10.12 -9.88
CA GLY A 65 -17.86 9.65 -8.50
C GLY A 65 -19.03 10.16 -7.70
N PRO A 66 -19.06 9.89 -6.38
CA PRO A 66 -20.18 10.24 -5.51
C PRO A 66 -20.25 11.72 -5.16
N ASP A 67 -19.20 12.50 -5.46
CA ASP A 67 -19.17 13.92 -5.15
C ASP A 67 -20.02 14.68 -6.17
N ILE A 68 -21.01 15.40 -5.68
CA ILE A 68 -21.83 16.31 -6.49
C ILE A 68 -20.92 17.45 -6.94
N GLY A 69 -20.51 17.50 -8.19
CA GLY A 69 -19.73 18.60 -8.74
C GLY A 69 -18.53 18.25 -9.62
N THR A 70 -18.11 16.98 -9.71
CA THR A 70 -17.08 16.61 -10.69
C THR A 70 -17.67 16.66 -12.09
N GLU A 71 -17.29 17.69 -12.85
CA GLU A 71 -17.77 17.86 -14.22
C GLU A 71 -17.11 16.87 -15.18
N LEU A 72 -17.80 16.51 -16.25
CA LEU A 72 -17.28 15.62 -17.30
C LEU A 72 -15.97 16.15 -17.91
N ARG A 73 -15.82 17.48 -17.96
CA ARG A 73 -14.59 18.14 -18.39
C ARG A 73 -13.40 17.79 -17.49
N GLU A 74 -13.60 17.71 -16.19
CA GLU A 74 -12.54 17.32 -15.23
C GLU A 74 -12.14 15.87 -15.43
N VAL A 75 -13.11 14.98 -15.72
CA VAL A 75 -12.81 13.59 -16.10
C VAL A 75 -11.91 13.53 -17.33
N TYR A 76 -12.23 14.27 -18.39
CA TYR A 76 -11.38 14.31 -19.59
C TYR A 76 -9.97 14.84 -19.32
N LEU A 77 -9.85 15.90 -18.52
CA LEU A 77 -8.55 16.45 -18.13
C LEU A 77 -7.76 15.43 -17.31
N SER A 78 -8.41 14.73 -16.41
CA SER A 78 -7.80 13.70 -15.59
C SER A 78 -7.31 12.51 -16.42
N LEU A 79 -8.11 12.03 -17.38
CA LEU A 79 -7.69 10.98 -18.30
C LEU A 79 -6.55 11.44 -19.23
N LYS A 80 -6.60 12.69 -19.73
CA LYS A 80 -5.51 13.29 -20.50
C LYS A 80 -4.21 13.34 -19.69
N ASN A 81 -4.28 13.70 -18.42
CA ASN A 81 -3.13 13.74 -17.53
C ASN A 81 -2.64 12.33 -17.20
N LEU A 82 -3.55 11.39 -16.94
CA LEU A 82 -3.22 9.98 -16.67
C LEU A 82 -2.46 9.34 -17.84
N ARG A 83 -2.85 9.64 -19.07
CA ARG A 83 -2.15 9.19 -20.29
C ARG A 83 -0.68 9.64 -20.35
N ARG A 84 -0.35 10.77 -19.72
CA ARG A 84 1.02 11.32 -19.68
C ARG A 84 1.85 10.78 -18.51
N LYS A 85 1.24 9.96 -17.66
CA LYS A 85 1.91 9.36 -16.49
C LYS A 85 2.27 7.94 -16.80
N SER A 86 3.47 7.57 -16.42
CA SER A 86 4.01 6.21 -16.53
C SER A 86 4.37 5.64 -15.17
N ILE A 87 4.55 4.35 -15.14
CA ILE A 87 5.11 3.60 -14.03
C ILE A 87 6.48 3.10 -14.48
N TRP A 88 7.45 3.25 -13.61
CA TRP A 88 8.76 2.63 -13.74
C TRP A 88 8.81 1.37 -12.89
N ILE A 89 9.08 0.25 -13.52
CA ILE A 89 9.22 -1.07 -12.91
C ILE A 89 10.59 -1.61 -13.30
N GLU A 90 11.39 -1.91 -12.32
CA GLU A 90 12.76 -2.42 -12.52
C GLU A 90 12.97 -3.64 -11.65
N ASP A 91 13.44 -4.71 -12.26
CA ASP A 91 13.87 -5.95 -11.63
C ASP A 91 15.28 -6.33 -12.11
N GLN A 92 15.75 -7.54 -11.78
CA GLN A 92 17.10 -7.97 -12.15
C GLN A 92 17.29 -8.21 -13.64
N GLU A 93 16.20 -8.40 -14.39
CA GLU A 93 16.23 -8.81 -15.79
C GLU A 93 15.85 -7.69 -16.75
N LYS A 94 15.01 -6.74 -16.30
CA LYS A 94 14.45 -5.69 -17.18
C LYS A 94 14.11 -4.40 -16.48
N VAL A 95 14.06 -3.35 -17.28
CA VAL A 95 13.44 -2.07 -16.95
C VAL A 95 12.21 -1.91 -17.85
N LEU A 96 11.07 -1.61 -17.24
CA LEU A 96 9.81 -1.34 -17.94
C LEU A 96 9.29 0.04 -17.53
N GLU A 97 9.16 0.94 -18.49
CA GLU A 97 8.34 2.14 -18.35
C GLU A 97 7.07 1.98 -19.16
N VAL A 98 5.90 2.05 -18.51
CA VAL A 98 4.61 1.85 -19.15
C VAL A 98 3.58 2.85 -18.65
N GLY A 99 2.78 3.41 -19.57
CA GLY A 99 1.64 4.27 -19.26
C GLY A 99 0.46 3.49 -18.68
N TYR A 100 -0.38 4.17 -17.92
CA TYR A 100 -1.63 3.59 -17.39
C TYR A 100 -2.65 3.35 -18.49
N ILE A 101 -2.73 4.26 -19.45
CA ILE A 101 -3.63 4.20 -20.61
C ILE A 101 -2.92 4.71 -21.87
N ASN A 102 -3.27 4.15 -23.01
CA ASN A 102 -2.76 4.58 -24.31
C ASN A 102 -3.61 5.71 -24.89
N TYR A 103 -4.93 5.53 -24.89
CA TYR A 103 -5.89 6.56 -25.25
C TYR A 103 -7.19 6.41 -24.47
N PHE A 104 -8.03 7.41 -24.55
CA PHE A 104 -9.46 7.30 -24.23
C PHE A 104 -10.26 7.96 -25.33
N GLU A 105 -11.46 7.43 -25.58
CA GLU A 105 -12.42 7.96 -26.53
C GLU A 105 -13.80 8.05 -25.88
N HIS A 106 -14.52 9.13 -26.13
CA HIS A 106 -15.88 9.30 -25.67
C HIS A 106 -16.76 9.86 -26.77
N LEU A 107 -17.69 9.05 -27.22
CA LEU A 107 -18.79 9.51 -28.08
C LEU A 107 -19.76 10.29 -27.21
N LYS A 108 -19.86 11.60 -27.42
CA LYS A 108 -20.52 12.56 -26.48
C LYS A 108 -21.97 12.23 -26.08
N ARG A 109 -22.66 11.38 -26.85
CA ARG A 109 -24.04 10.94 -26.57
C ARG A 109 -24.11 9.61 -25.84
N GLU A 110 -22.97 8.93 -25.65
CA GLU A 110 -22.89 7.63 -24.99
C GLU A 110 -22.63 7.81 -23.49
N PRO A 111 -23.21 6.94 -22.64
CA PRO A 111 -22.97 6.99 -21.20
C PRO A 111 -21.58 6.44 -20.80
N ASN A 112 -20.91 5.73 -21.71
CA ASN A 112 -19.63 5.09 -21.49
C ASN A 112 -18.56 5.75 -22.34
N LEU A 113 -17.35 5.81 -21.80
CA LEU A 113 -16.15 6.09 -22.57
C LEU A 113 -15.30 4.83 -22.71
N GLU A 114 -14.52 4.75 -23.74
CA GLU A 114 -13.56 3.68 -23.98
C GLU A 114 -12.17 4.11 -23.51
N VAL A 115 -11.44 3.17 -22.92
CA VAL A 115 -10.06 3.33 -22.49
C VAL A 115 -9.25 2.14 -23.01
N GLN A 116 -8.16 2.40 -23.70
CA GLN A 116 -7.23 1.36 -24.09
C GLN A 116 -6.09 1.25 -23.07
N VAL A 117 -5.88 0.05 -22.60
CA VAL A 117 -4.85 -0.32 -21.59
C VAL A 117 -3.81 -1.21 -22.26
N SER A 118 -2.54 -0.84 -22.17
CA SER A 118 -1.44 -1.61 -22.75
C SER A 118 -1.36 -3.02 -22.16
N HIS A 119 -1.13 -4.03 -23.01
CA HIS A 119 -0.89 -5.40 -22.56
C HIS A 119 0.29 -5.50 -21.59
N LYS A 120 1.24 -4.58 -21.63
CA LYS A 120 2.42 -4.57 -20.74
C LYS A 120 2.09 -4.27 -19.28
N ILE A 121 1.03 -3.46 -19.02
CA ILE A 121 0.63 -3.16 -17.64
C ILE A 121 -0.36 -4.19 -17.07
N LEU A 122 -1.07 -4.94 -17.93
CA LEU A 122 -2.12 -5.86 -17.52
C LEU A 122 -1.70 -6.85 -16.42
N PRO A 123 -0.51 -7.49 -16.45
CA PRO A 123 -0.08 -8.42 -15.40
C PRO A 123 -0.07 -7.78 -14.00
N PHE A 124 0.14 -6.48 -13.92
CA PHE A 124 0.18 -5.75 -12.65
C PHE A 124 -1.21 -5.31 -12.15
N LEU A 125 -2.23 -5.36 -13.01
CA LEU A 125 -3.61 -5.00 -12.70
C LEU A 125 -4.52 -6.20 -12.39
N VAL A 126 -4.08 -7.44 -12.66
CA VAL A 126 -4.92 -8.66 -12.61
C VAL A 126 -4.32 -9.80 -11.77
N GLU A 127 -3.79 -9.55 -10.59
CA GLU A 127 -3.32 -10.63 -9.68
C GLU A 127 -2.35 -11.66 -10.30
N LEU A 128 -1.75 -11.38 -11.46
CA LEU A 128 -0.74 -12.27 -12.06
C LEU A 128 0.64 -12.10 -11.42
N ALA A 129 0.80 -11.12 -10.52
CA ALA A 129 2.00 -10.93 -9.73
C ALA A 129 1.93 -11.82 -8.47
N GLU A 130 3.07 -12.34 -8.03
CA GLU A 130 3.18 -13.17 -6.82
C GLU A 130 2.73 -12.43 -5.53
N GLN A 131 2.79 -11.10 -5.56
CA GLN A 131 2.41 -10.25 -4.43
C GLN A 131 1.45 -9.15 -4.88
N PHE A 132 0.29 -9.07 -4.24
CA PHE A 132 -0.75 -8.09 -4.54
C PHE A 132 -1.40 -7.50 -3.29
N THR A 133 -1.94 -6.30 -3.44
CA THR A 133 -2.73 -5.60 -2.42
C THR A 133 -4.21 -5.70 -2.78
N THR A 134 -5.02 -6.17 -1.83
CA THR A 134 -6.49 -6.21 -1.97
C THR A 134 -7.14 -5.14 -1.10
N TYR A 135 -8.12 -4.41 -1.66
CA TYR A 135 -8.85 -3.35 -0.95
C TYR A 135 -10.26 -3.12 -1.54
N SER A 136 -11.13 -2.46 -0.78
CA SER A 136 -12.51 -2.17 -1.20
C SER A 136 -12.55 -1.06 -2.24
N LEU A 137 -13.20 -1.32 -3.39
CA LEU A 137 -13.47 -0.29 -4.40
C LEU A 137 -14.34 0.83 -3.81
N THR A 138 -15.41 0.47 -3.09
CA THR A 138 -16.35 1.43 -2.52
C THR A 138 -15.66 2.41 -1.58
N VAL A 139 -14.78 1.92 -0.72
CA VAL A 139 -13.96 2.76 0.16
C VAL A 139 -13.02 3.64 -0.67
N ALA A 140 -12.25 3.03 -1.58
CA ALA A 140 -11.24 3.75 -2.36
C ALA A 140 -11.81 4.93 -3.16
N ILE A 141 -13.00 4.79 -3.76
CA ILE A 141 -13.66 5.88 -4.51
C ILE A 141 -14.33 6.92 -3.62
N SER A 142 -14.69 6.58 -2.37
CA SER A 142 -15.32 7.52 -1.42
C SER A 142 -14.33 8.49 -0.81
N LEU A 143 -13.02 8.17 -0.84
CA LEU A 143 -11.97 9.02 -0.27
C LEU A 143 -11.81 10.31 -1.06
N LYS A 144 -11.85 11.44 -0.35
CA LYS A 144 -11.83 12.80 -0.92
C LYS A 144 -10.43 13.38 -1.03
N ALA A 145 -9.51 12.94 -0.16
CA ALA A 145 -8.13 13.42 -0.19
C ALA A 145 -7.22 12.38 -0.88
N LYS A 146 -6.37 12.87 -1.80
CA LYS A 146 -5.43 12.01 -2.55
C LYS A 146 -4.46 11.25 -1.63
N TYR A 147 -4.09 11.85 -0.50
CA TYR A 147 -3.21 11.19 0.46
C TYR A 147 -3.96 10.11 1.26
N SER A 148 -5.25 10.29 1.51
CA SER A 148 -6.09 9.25 2.11
C SER A 148 -6.19 8.02 1.23
N GLN A 149 -6.38 8.20 -0.09
CA GLN A 149 -6.35 7.09 -1.04
C GLN A 149 -5.00 6.35 -0.99
N ARG A 150 -3.91 7.09 -0.89
CA ARG A 150 -2.56 6.52 -0.84
C ARG A 150 -2.30 5.74 0.45
N PHE A 151 -2.67 6.32 1.60
CA PHE A 151 -2.54 5.64 2.89
C PHE A 151 -3.47 4.44 3.00
N TYR A 152 -4.67 4.51 2.42
CA TYR A 152 -5.59 3.38 2.37
C TYR A 152 -4.97 2.18 1.64
N GLU A 153 -4.34 2.40 0.49
CA GLU A 153 -3.63 1.35 -0.25
C GLU A 153 -2.44 0.78 0.55
N TYR A 154 -1.61 1.64 1.16
CA TYR A 154 -0.51 1.17 2.01
C TYR A 154 -1.01 0.36 3.21
N CYS A 155 -2.02 0.87 3.91
CA CYS A 155 -2.60 0.14 5.03
C CYS A 155 -3.25 -1.17 4.59
N SER A 156 -3.86 -1.21 3.41
CA SER A 156 -4.43 -2.44 2.84
C SER A 156 -3.34 -3.47 2.54
N GLN A 157 -2.20 -3.05 2.02
CA GLN A 157 -1.05 -3.93 1.74
C GLN A 157 -0.51 -4.60 3.00
N PHE A 158 -0.49 -3.87 4.12
CA PHE A 158 0.04 -4.35 5.40
C PHE A 158 -1.07 -4.68 6.40
N LYS A 159 -2.30 -4.90 5.93
CA LYS A 159 -3.47 -5.19 6.77
C LYS A 159 -3.30 -6.47 7.58
N SER A 160 -2.72 -7.51 6.98
CA SER A 160 -2.46 -8.80 7.65
C SER A 160 -1.42 -8.66 8.77
N THR A 161 -0.36 -7.91 8.54
CA THR A 161 0.69 -7.66 9.54
C THR A 161 0.24 -6.69 10.63
N GLY A 162 -0.71 -5.80 10.32
CA GLY A 162 -1.20 -4.76 11.21
C GLY A 162 -0.21 -3.63 11.48
N PHE A 163 0.95 -3.64 10.83
CA PHE A 163 2.03 -2.68 11.06
C PHE A 163 2.77 -2.31 9.78
N LEU A 164 3.15 -1.05 9.67
CA LEU A 164 4.00 -0.52 8.61
C LEU A 164 4.97 0.51 9.19
N TYR A 165 6.26 0.36 8.89
CA TYR A 165 7.24 1.42 9.08
C TYR A 165 7.56 2.08 7.74
N ILE A 166 7.59 3.40 7.71
CA ILE A 166 8.01 4.16 6.53
C ILE A 166 8.93 5.32 6.95
N SER A 167 10.11 5.40 6.34
CA SER A 167 10.99 6.55 6.56
C SER A 167 10.39 7.83 5.97
N ILE A 168 10.72 8.99 6.54
CA ILE A 168 10.26 10.27 5.96
C ILE A 168 10.81 10.48 4.55
N SER A 169 12.01 9.98 4.28
CA SER A 169 12.61 10.01 2.93
C SER A 169 11.77 9.20 1.94
N ASP A 170 11.43 7.95 2.30
CA ASP A 170 10.61 7.08 1.43
C ASP A 170 9.20 7.63 1.24
N LEU A 171 8.60 8.16 2.31
CA LEU A 171 7.29 8.82 2.22
C LEU A 171 7.31 9.98 1.23
N ARG A 172 8.36 10.83 1.30
CA ARG A 172 8.56 11.93 0.36
C ARG A 172 8.72 11.41 -1.07
N GLY A 173 9.59 10.43 -1.28
CA GLY A 173 9.83 9.85 -2.59
C GLY A 173 8.58 9.22 -3.19
N LYS A 174 7.90 8.35 -2.44
CA LYS A 174 6.71 7.63 -2.91
C LYS A 174 5.53 8.56 -3.24
N MET A 175 5.40 9.69 -2.56
CA MET A 175 4.33 10.67 -2.77
C MET A 175 4.75 11.87 -3.62
N LEU A 176 5.96 11.86 -4.18
CA LEU A 176 6.55 12.95 -4.97
C LEU A 176 6.45 14.32 -4.25
N LEU A 177 6.96 14.36 -3.00
CA LEU A 177 6.93 15.54 -2.14
C LEU A 177 8.29 16.24 -2.05
N GLU A 178 9.29 15.85 -2.83
CA GLU A 178 10.66 16.38 -2.75
C GLU A 178 10.71 17.91 -2.91
N LYS A 179 9.82 18.45 -3.76
CA LYS A 179 9.68 19.90 -3.99
C LYS A 179 8.53 20.56 -3.21
N LYS A 180 7.87 19.79 -2.31
CA LYS A 180 6.74 20.25 -1.50
C LYS A 180 6.98 19.96 -0.04
N TYR A 181 6.40 20.79 0.83
CA TYR A 181 6.42 20.56 2.27
C TYR A 181 7.85 20.38 2.81
N SER A 182 8.69 21.40 2.68
CA SER A 182 10.10 21.37 3.09
C SER A 182 10.32 20.91 4.55
N ARG A 183 9.39 21.25 5.45
CA ARG A 183 9.44 20.90 6.87
C ARG A 183 8.55 19.70 7.17
N TYR A 184 9.00 18.83 8.08
CA TYR A 184 8.21 17.68 8.54
C TYR A 184 6.82 18.08 9.06
N ALA A 185 6.72 19.18 9.82
CA ALA A 185 5.44 19.67 10.32
C ALA A 185 4.39 19.91 9.22
N GLN A 186 4.81 20.31 8.03
CA GLN A 186 3.92 20.46 6.87
C GLN A 186 3.48 19.12 6.32
N ILE A 187 4.39 18.13 6.24
CA ILE A 187 4.04 16.76 5.84
C ILE A 187 3.03 16.18 6.83
N LYS A 188 3.30 16.33 8.12
CA LYS A 188 2.38 15.90 9.16
C LYS A 188 0.99 16.51 8.94
N MET A 189 0.90 17.83 8.89
CA MET A 189 -0.37 18.57 8.79
C MET A 189 -1.13 18.28 7.49
N TYR A 190 -0.47 18.31 6.33
CA TYR A 190 -1.14 18.28 5.02
C TYR A 190 -1.18 16.89 4.35
N VAL A 191 -0.44 15.93 4.88
CA VAL A 191 -0.36 14.58 4.28
C VAL A 191 -0.85 13.53 5.27
N ILE A 192 -0.19 13.42 6.44
CA ILE A 192 -0.43 12.33 7.39
C ILE A 192 -1.73 12.56 8.16
N ASP A 193 -1.89 13.73 8.79
CA ASP A 193 -3.08 14.03 9.62
C ASP A 193 -4.36 14.10 8.79
N VAL A 194 -4.28 14.57 7.53
CA VAL A 194 -5.43 14.57 6.61
C VAL A 194 -5.88 13.12 6.34
N ALA A 195 -4.94 12.24 6.00
CA ALA A 195 -5.25 10.85 5.72
C ALA A 195 -5.75 10.11 6.97
N HIS A 196 -5.09 10.31 8.10
CA HIS A 196 -5.49 9.73 9.38
C HIS A 196 -6.92 10.14 9.77
N LYS A 197 -7.22 11.44 9.74
CA LYS A 197 -8.54 11.97 10.12
C LYS A 197 -9.65 11.45 9.22
N GLU A 198 -9.45 11.43 7.90
CA GLU A 198 -10.47 10.97 6.95
C GLU A 198 -10.73 9.46 7.11
N LEU A 199 -9.68 8.64 7.13
CA LEU A 199 -9.83 7.18 7.27
C LEU A 199 -10.45 6.81 8.62
N LYS A 200 -10.04 7.46 9.72
CA LYS A 200 -10.61 7.23 11.04
C LYS A 200 -12.08 7.60 11.10
N SER A 201 -12.46 8.77 10.58
CA SER A 201 -13.86 9.22 10.55
C SER A 201 -14.74 8.26 9.75
N LEU A 202 -14.28 7.80 8.58
CA LEU A 202 -15.01 6.82 7.78
C LEU A 202 -15.09 5.44 8.45
N TYR A 203 -14.04 5.01 9.15
CA TYR A 203 -14.03 3.76 9.91
C TYR A 203 -15.04 3.80 11.06
N GLU A 204 -15.06 4.88 11.84
CA GLU A 204 -15.99 5.09 12.95
C GLU A 204 -17.46 5.17 12.45
N ALA A 205 -17.68 5.77 11.28
CA ALA A 205 -18.99 5.79 10.60
C ALA A 205 -19.39 4.46 9.96
N GLY A 206 -18.54 3.44 9.97
CA GLY A 206 -18.82 2.14 9.35
C GLY A 206 -18.57 2.07 7.84
N ASN A 207 -18.09 3.14 7.23
CA ASN A 207 -17.89 3.31 5.78
C ASN A 207 -16.49 2.97 5.29
N CYS A 208 -15.58 2.59 6.18
CA CYS A 208 -14.24 2.10 5.86
C CYS A 208 -13.93 0.84 6.65
N ASP A 209 -13.16 -0.07 6.06
CA ASP A 209 -12.80 -1.35 6.66
C ASP A 209 -11.54 -1.27 7.54
N LEU A 210 -10.76 -0.19 7.40
CA LEU A 210 -9.55 0.04 8.18
C LEU A 210 -9.28 1.54 8.39
N TYR A 211 -8.48 1.83 9.40
CA TYR A 211 -7.78 3.09 9.58
C TYR A 211 -6.41 2.81 10.21
N PHE A 212 -5.61 3.83 10.46
CA PHE A 212 -4.31 3.68 11.10
C PHE A 212 -4.11 4.67 12.24
N ASN A 213 -3.36 4.27 13.23
CA ASN A 213 -2.71 5.17 14.18
C ASN A 213 -1.22 5.27 13.82
N TYR A 214 -0.54 6.33 14.23
CA TYR A 214 0.87 6.45 13.97
C TYR A 214 1.62 7.12 15.14
N SER A 215 2.89 6.79 15.27
CA SER A 215 3.84 7.45 16.14
C SER A 215 5.10 7.83 15.34
N GLU A 216 5.76 8.88 15.80
CA GLU A 216 6.97 9.39 15.16
C GLU A 216 8.21 8.66 15.68
N ASP A 217 9.04 8.17 14.77
CA ASP A 217 10.34 7.64 15.08
C ASP A 217 11.37 8.77 15.03
N LYS A 218 11.96 9.12 16.18
CA LYS A 218 12.79 10.31 16.34
C LYS A 218 14.21 9.98 16.76
N SER A 219 15.15 10.76 16.24
CA SER A 219 16.51 10.86 16.74
C SER A 219 16.76 12.32 17.16
N GLY A 220 16.73 12.56 18.47
CA GLY A 220 16.72 13.91 19.01
C GLY A 220 15.49 14.72 18.54
N ARG A 221 15.73 15.84 17.85
CA ARG A 221 14.66 16.70 17.29
C ARG A 221 14.22 16.28 15.88
N THR A 222 14.91 15.35 15.24
CA THR A 222 14.65 14.96 13.86
C THR A 222 13.71 13.74 13.84
N VAL A 223 12.65 13.82 13.04
CA VAL A 223 11.76 12.68 12.75
C VAL A 223 12.31 11.94 11.56
N ASN A 224 12.69 10.67 11.75
CA ASN A 224 13.28 9.82 10.74
C ASN A 224 12.23 8.99 9.99
N GLY A 225 11.17 8.60 10.69
CA GLY A 225 10.15 7.74 10.13
C GLY A 225 8.84 7.78 10.92
N LEU A 226 7.88 7.00 10.43
CA LEU A 226 6.58 6.77 11.04
C LEU A 226 6.41 5.30 11.32
N LYS A 227 5.98 4.97 12.52
CA LYS A 227 5.46 3.67 12.91
C LYS A 227 3.95 3.75 12.80
N ILE A 228 3.38 2.98 11.90
CA ILE A 228 1.96 2.99 11.57
C ILE A 228 1.36 1.68 12.06
N VAL A 229 0.34 1.76 12.92
CA VAL A 229 -0.45 0.63 13.40
C VAL A 229 -1.78 0.64 12.67
N ILE A 230 -2.10 -0.45 11.99
CA ILE A 230 -3.30 -0.60 11.17
C ILE A 230 -4.40 -1.27 11.99
N ILE A 231 -5.57 -0.64 12.05
CA ILE A 231 -6.75 -1.13 12.74
C ILE A 231 -7.79 -1.48 11.69
N SER A 232 -8.24 -2.74 11.67
CA SER A 232 -9.22 -3.21 10.69
C SER A 232 -10.32 -4.04 11.32
N LYS A 233 -11.53 -4.04 10.70
CA LYS A 233 -12.70 -4.82 11.14
C LYS A 233 -12.54 -6.32 10.89
N GLU A 234 -11.76 -6.70 9.88
CA GLU A 234 -11.54 -8.08 9.46
C GLU A 234 -10.29 -8.71 10.09
N ARG A 235 -9.86 -8.24 11.25
CA ARG A 235 -8.70 -8.85 11.91
C ARG A 235 -9.07 -10.21 12.52
N GLN A 236 -9.29 -11.22 11.68
CA GLN A 236 -8.81 -12.56 11.95
C GLN A 236 -7.41 -12.60 11.35
N PRO A 237 -6.34 -12.68 12.14
CA PRO A 237 -5.02 -12.89 11.58
C PRO A 237 -5.04 -14.25 10.89
N GLU A 238 -4.92 -14.29 9.57
CA GLU A 238 -4.27 -15.46 8.98
C GLU A 238 -2.91 -15.56 9.68
N PRO A 239 -2.58 -16.73 10.22
CA PRO A 239 -1.28 -16.88 10.86
C PRO A 239 -0.22 -16.50 9.83
N LEU A 240 0.59 -15.49 10.15
CA LEU A 240 1.69 -15.05 9.31
C LEU A 240 2.49 -16.27 8.90
N LYS A 241 2.78 -16.43 7.63
CA LYS A 241 3.65 -17.53 7.16
C LYS A 241 4.98 -17.44 7.89
N ILE A 242 5.59 -18.57 8.14
CA ILE A 242 6.88 -18.66 8.87
C ILE A 242 7.92 -17.72 8.25
N ASP A 243 7.99 -17.64 6.94
CA ASP A 243 8.93 -16.78 6.23
C ASP A 243 8.69 -15.29 6.46
N ASP A 244 7.42 -14.86 6.55
CA ASP A 244 7.06 -13.47 6.87
C ASP A 244 7.47 -13.11 8.30
N LEU A 245 7.23 -14.01 9.27
CA LEU A 245 7.63 -13.82 10.65
C LEU A 245 9.15 -13.70 10.78
N VAL A 246 9.89 -14.58 10.12
CA VAL A 246 11.36 -14.55 10.06
C VAL A 246 11.84 -13.22 9.48
N TYR A 247 11.24 -12.79 8.38
CA TYR A 247 11.58 -11.52 7.73
C TYR A 247 11.38 -10.32 8.65
N TYR A 248 10.22 -10.22 9.33
CA TYR A 248 9.91 -9.09 10.23
C TYR A 248 10.82 -9.08 11.45
N ILE A 249 10.99 -10.22 12.13
CA ILE A 249 11.85 -10.32 13.29
C ILE A 249 13.29 -9.96 12.93
N ARG A 250 13.82 -10.49 11.82
CA ARG A 250 15.17 -10.15 11.32
C ARG A 250 15.30 -8.66 11.02
N THR A 251 14.34 -8.07 10.34
CA THR A 251 14.36 -6.65 9.95
C THR A 251 14.36 -5.75 11.19
N TRP A 252 13.50 -6.03 12.18
CA TRP A 252 13.45 -5.26 13.41
C TRP A 252 14.75 -5.35 14.20
N LEU A 253 15.26 -6.55 14.42
CA LEU A 253 16.51 -6.75 15.14
C LEU A 253 17.69 -6.08 14.42
N THR A 254 17.74 -6.15 13.09
CA THR A 254 18.79 -5.49 12.30
C THR A 254 18.76 -3.99 12.50
N THR A 255 17.56 -3.40 12.49
CA THR A 255 17.37 -1.96 12.68
C THR A 255 17.68 -1.54 14.11
N TRP A 256 17.08 -2.20 15.12
CA TRP A 256 17.24 -1.81 16.53
C TRP A 256 18.67 -1.98 17.05
N LEU A 257 19.33 -3.05 16.64
CA LEU A 257 20.70 -3.35 17.05
C LEU A 257 21.76 -2.68 16.17
N ASN A 258 21.34 -1.90 15.15
CA ASN A 258 22.24 -1.31 14.16
C ASN A 258 23.24 -2.33 13.57
N ALA A 259 22.73 -3.51 13.21
CA ALA A 259 23.55 -4.66 12.81
C ALA A 259 24.27 -4.45 11.47
N ALA A 260 23.77 -3.54 10.63
CA ALA A 260 24.45 -3.16 9.39
C ALA A 260 25.88 -2.63 9.64
N ASN A 261 26.07 -1.93 10.77
CA ASN A 261 27.35 -1.31 11.15
C ASN A 261 28.08 -2.05 12.30
N LYS A 262 27.51 -3.15 12.81
CA LYS A 262 28.05 -3.88 13.96
C LYS A 262 28.08 -5.40 13.69
N PRO A 263 29.20 -5.96 13.19
CA PRO A 263 29.29 -7.38 12.80
C PRO A 263 28.88 -8.38 13.91
N LYS A 264 29.22 -8.09 15.18
CA LYS A 264 28.80 -8.93 16.32
C LYS A 264 27.29 -9.03 16.48
N ASN A 265 26.55 -7.92 16.22
CA ASN A 265 25.10 -7.92 16.28
C ASN A 265 24.50 -8.72 15.12
N LYS A 266 25.09 -8.62 13.93
CA LYS A 266 24.70 -9.43 12.76
C LYS A 266 24.84 -10.92 13.05
N ALA A 267 25.98 -11.36 13.58
CA ALA A 267 26.23 -12.76 13.93
C ALA A 267 25.23 -13.28 15.00
N TRP A 268 24.90 -12.43 15.99
CA TRP A 268 23.91 -12.77 17.00
C TRP A 268 22.52 -12.92 16.38
N ILE A 269 22.07 -12.01 15.52
CA ILE A 269 20.79 -12.10 14.81
C ILE A 269 20.72 -13.38 13.98
N ASP A 270 21.80 -13.72 13.26
CA ASP A 270 21.82 -14.94 12.44
C ASP A 270 21.70 -16.21 13.33
N LYS A 271 22.29 -16.22 14.51
CA LYS A 271 22.11 -17.29 15.49
C LYS A 271 20.66 -17.40 15.97
N VAL A 272 20.04 -16.26 16.31
CA VAL A 272 18.62 -16.18 16.72
C VAL A 272 17.71 -16.71 15.63
N ILE A 273 17.85 -16.22 14.42
CA ILE A 273 17.00 -16.64 13.29
C ILE A 273 17.16 -18.14 13.01
N LYS A 274 18.39 -18.65 13.02
CA LYS A 274 18.65 -20.09 12.82
C LYS A 274 18.00 -20.94 13.92
N HIS A 275 17.99 -20.48 15.17
CA HIS A 275 17.30 -21.15 16.27
C HIS A 275 15.79 -21.15 16.07
N LEU A 276 15.20 -20.00 15.72
CA LEU A 276 13.76 -19.86 15.49
C LEU A 276 13.27 -20.65 14.27
N GLN A 277 14.09 -20.79 13.24
CA GLN A 277 13.75 -21.63 12.07
C GLN A 277 13.71 -23.12 12.43
N LYS A 278 14.46 -23.56 13.45
CA LYS A 278 14.38 -24.94 13.99
C LYS A 278 13.18 -25.13 14.92
N ASN A 279 12.67 -24.06 15.49
CA ASN A 279 11.55 -24.05 16.44
C ASN A 279 10.44 -23.11 15.95
N PRO A 280 9.75 -23.42 14.84
CA PRO A 280 8.85 -22.52 14.15
C PRO A 280 7.61 -22.12 14.96
N ASP A 281 7.21 -22.89 15.95
CA ASP A 281 6.13 -22.61 16.90
C ASP A 281 6.43 -21.44 17.85
N GLN A 282 7.69 -21.08 17.99
CA GLN A 282 8.13 -19.93 18.79
C GLN A 282 8.03 -18.60 18.02
N LEU A 283 8.04 -18.63 16.69
CA LEU A 283 8.05 -17.43 15.85
C LEU A 283 6.82 -16.53 16.07
N PRO A 284 5.57 -17.03 16.07
CA PRO A 284 4.40 -16.19 16.33
C PRO A 284 4.42 -15.58 17.72
N LYS A 285 4.85 -16.34 18.72
CA LYS A 285 4.93 -15.89 20.12
C LYS A 285 5.93 -14.75 20.29
N LEU A 286 7.12 -14.91 19.69
CA LEU A 286 8.15 -13.88 19.73
C LEU A 286 7.71 -12.63 18.95
N TYR A 287 7.10 -12.80 17.78
CA TYR A 287 6.56 -11.72 16.97
C TYR A 287 5.57 -10.86 17.78
N ASP A 288 4.54 -11.48 18.36
CA ASP A 288 3.53 -10.79 19.16
C ASP A 288 4.15 -10.09 20.37
N ARG A 289 5.17 -10.68 20.99
CA ARG A 289 5.85 -10.10 22.14
C ARG A 289 6.67 -8.87 21.76
N LEU A 290 7.36 -8.92 20.61
CA LEU A 290 8.09 -7.77 20.07
C LEU A 290 7.15 -6.63 19.61
N VAL A 291 5.97 -6.96 19.07
CA VAL A 291 4.93 -5.97 18.76
C VAL A 291 4.45 -5.27 20.03
N ARG A 292 4.08 -6.02 21.06
CA ARG A 292 3.65 -5.46 22.37
C ARG A 292 4.72 -4.62 23.04
N MET A 293 5.99 -5.00 22.90
CA MET A 293 7.12 -4.22 23.40
C MET A 293 7.19 -2.85 22.70
N GLN A 294 7.00 -2.81 21.39
CA GLN A 294 7.00 -1.54 20.64
C GLN A 294 5.86 -0.59 21.06
N GLU A 295 4.74 -1.12 21.53
CA GLU A 295 3.61 -0.29 22.01
C GLU A 295 3.91 0.37 23.37
N LYS A 296 4.76 -0.23 24.20
CA LYS A 296 5.00 0.17 25.59
C LYS A 296 6.31 0.95 25.77
N GLU A 297 7.31 0.68 24.95
CA GLU A 297 8.67 1.15 25.14
C GLU A 297 9.05 2.28 24.15
N THR A 298 10.10 2.99 24.45
CA THR A 298 10.68 3.99 23.54
C THR A 298 11.68 3.33 22.57
N ALA A 299 11.87 3.91 21.40
CA ALA A 299 12.79 3.38 20.39
C ALA A 299 14.24 3.21 20.91
N ALA A 300 14.65 4.00 21.88
CA ALA A 300 15.99 3.92 22.50
C ALA A 300 16.18 2.62 23.31
N SER A 301 15.11 2.03 23.84
CA SER A 301 15.16 0.83 24.68
C SER A 301 14.93 -0.47 23.90
N TYR A 302 14.46 -0.43 22.65
CA TYR A 302 14.12 -1.64 21.89
C TYR A 302 15.26 -2.64 21.77
N ALA A 303 16.49 -2.18 21.54
CA ALA A 303 17.65 -3.05 21.40
C ALA A 303 17.91 -3.88 22.67
N ALA A 304 17.85 -3.24 23.84
CA ALA A 304 18.08 -3.89 25.13
C ALA A 304 16.95 -4.85 25.49
N PHE A 305 15.68 -4.40 25.35
CA PHE A 305 14.52 -5.24 25.64
C PHE A 305 14.39 -6.43 24.69
N ALA A 306 14.62 -6.25 23.39
CA ALA A 306 14.57 -7.35 22.43
C ALA A 306 15.63 -8.41 22.74
N ARG A 307 16.86 -7.99 23.09
CA ARG A 307 17.89 -8.94 23.55
C ARG A 307 17.46 -9.69 24.79
N TYR A 308 17.04 -8.97 25.81
CA TYR A 308 16.59 -9.57 27.06
C TYR A 308 15.48 -10.62 26.82
N ILE A 309 14.42 -10.25 26.10
CA ILE A 309 13.31 -11.14 25.78
C ILE A 309 13.81 -12.39 25.04
N ILE A 310 14.68 -12.23 24.04
CA ILE A 310 15.13 -13.36 23.22
C ILE A 310 16.09 -14.27 24.00
N GLU A 311 17.01 -13.71 24.75
CA GLU A 311 18.00 -14.49 25.51
C GLU A 311 17.34 -15.24 26.69
N GLU A 312 16.38 -14.61 27.40
CA GLU A 312 15.72 -15.22 28.55
C GLU A 312 14.63 -16.25 28.17
N ASP A 313 13.85 -15.98 27.11
CA ASP A 313 12.64 -16.76 26.85
C ASP A 313 12.74 -17.71 25.67
N TYR A 314 13.71 -17.50 24.76
CA TYR A 314 13.78 -18.23 23.48
C TYR A 314 15.13 -18.89 23.19
N LEU A 315 16.22 -18.48 23.84
CA LEU A 315 17.56 -19.05 23.64
C LEU A 315 18.07 -19.84 24.85
N GLN A 316 17.27 -20.03 25.89
CA GLN A 316 17.65 -20.93 27.00
C GLN A 316 17.60 -22.36 26.46
N GLU A 317 18.73 -23.09 26.57
CA GLU A 317 18.87 -24.51 26.28
C GLU A 317 18.17 -25.36 27.34
#